data_fca057db174576d08b42c967dd82033b
#
_entry.id   fca057db174576d08b42c967dd82033b
#
_cell.length_a   1.000
_cell.length_b   1.000
_cell.length_c   1.000
_cell.angle_alpha   90.00
_cell.angle_beta   90.00
_cell.angle_gamma   90.00
#
_symmetry.space_group_name_H-M   'P 1'
#
loop_
_entity.id
_entity.type
_entity.pdbx_description
1 polymer ?
#
loop_
_entity_poly.entity_id
_entity_poly.type
_entity_poly.pdbx_seq_one_letter_code
_entity_poly.pdbx_strand_id
1 'polypeptide(L)'
;MNGRTTMKLFGLFGLLILLYCGCADRHRHKPFCEQELVDSLEVRVQDSLFSNVLYSRSQVRDALVQVQDSQVYYRLLALYGKTFFVSSDFDSILYYNRQVKQFSRNVSECPRWNDVLADVYNVEGNVWMQLNRPDSAILDYQKAYAYRLKGKRLHLLPDICINMADACLHRSDLAH
;
A
#
# COMPACT_ATOMS: atom_id res chain seq x y z
N MET A 1 -44.37 19.66 -59.61
CA MET A 1 -44.16 20.74 -58.63
C MET A 1 -44.11 20.14 -57.27
N ASN A 2 -42.99 20.24 -56.76
CA ASN A 2 -42.29 20.47 -55.50
C ASN A 2 -41.87 19.22 -54.71
N GLY A 3 -40.77 18.57 -55.17
CA GLY A 3 -40.04 17.58 -54.40
C GLY A 3 -38.78 18.14 -53.70
N ARG A 4 -38.68 19.46 -53.44
CA ARG A 4 -37.46 20.11 -52.88
C ARG A 4 -37.58 20.66 -51.46
N THR A 5 -38.74 20.59 -50.84
CA THR A 5 -38.97 21.17 -49.52
C THR A 5 -38.93 20.17 -48.36
N THR A 6 -39.05 18.88 -48.63
CA THR A 6 -39.04 17.82 -47.59
C THR A 6 -37.63 17.38 -47.16
N MET A 7 -36.60 17.63 -48.01
CA MET A 7 -35.23 17.19 -47.71
C MET A 7 -34.47 18.15 -46.76
N LYS A 8 -34.93 19.36 -46.54
CA LYS A 8 -34.28 20.33 -45.64
C LYS A 8 -34.74 20.22 -44.18
N LEU A 9 -35.92 19.64 -43.92
CA LEU A 9 -36.41 19.49 -42.54
C LEU A 9 -35.72 18.27 -41.81
N PHE A 10 -35.35 17.22 -42.54
CA PHE A 10 -34.65 16.05 -41.93
C PHE A 10 -33.22 16.39 -41.54
N GLY A 11 -32.55 17.31 -42.23
CA GLY A 11 -31.19 17.73 -41.89
C GLY A 11 -31.09 18.55 -40.58
N LEU A 12 -32.09 19.37 -40.27
CA LEU A 12 -32.13 20.19 -39.07
C LEU A 12 -32.47 19.35 -37.81
N PHE A 13 -33.34 18.33 -37.95
CA PHE A 13 -33.68 17.46 -36.81
C PHE A 13 -32.52 16.52 -36.44
N GLY A 14 -31.72 16.04 -37.42
CA GLY A 14 -30.53 15.27 -37.17
C GLY A 14 -29.42 16.05 -36.43
N LEU A 15 -29.29 17.35 -36.77
CA LEU A 15 -28.28 18.21 -36.10
C LEU A 15 -28.66 18.60 -34.68
N LEU A 16 -29.96 18.72 -34.39
CA LEU A 16 -30.46 19.00 -33.04
C LEU A 16 -30.32 17.79 -32.11
N ILE A 17 -30.46 16.55 -32.63
CA ILE A 17 -30.26 15.33 -31.85
C ILE A 17 -28.77 15.14 -31.48
N LEU A 18 -27.85 15.54 -32.40
CA LEU A 18 -26.41 15.47 -32.10
C LEU A 18 -25.95 16.52 -31.10
N LEU A 19 -26.63 17.66 -31.01
CA LEU A 19 -26.35 18.69 -30.00
C LEU A 19 -26.95 18.34 -28.62
N TYR A 20 -28.02 17.54 -28.56
CA TYR A 20 -28.62 17.11 -27.30
C TYR A 20 -27.91 15.89 -26.68
N CYS A 21 -27.27 15.05 -27.48
CA CYS A 21 -26.42 13.97 -26.97
C CYS A 21 -25.05 14.43 -26.46
N GLY A 22 -24.69 15.70 -26.68
CA GLY A 22 -23.39 16.26 -26.23
C GLY A 22 -23.35 16.76 -24.79
N CYS A 23 -24.51 16.83 -24.11
CA CYS A 23 -24.60 17.35 -22.72
C CYS A 23 -25.07 16.32 -21.70
N ALA A 24 -25.04 15.02 -22.04
CA ALA A 24 -25.27 13.98 -21.05
C ALA A 24 -23.98 13.83 -20.22
N ASP A 25 -24.02 14.39 -19.02
CA ASP A 25 -23.22 14.08 -17.84
C ASP A 25 -21.81 13.52 -18.10
N ARG A 26 -20.86 14.41 -18.32
CA ARG A 26 -19.50 14.17 -17.87
C ARG A 26 -19.40 14.33 -16.33
N HIS A 27 -20.17 13.61 -15.56
CA HIS A 27 -19.65 13.08 -14.31
C HIS A 27 -18.61 12.04 -14.73
N ARG A 28 -17.42 12.51 -15.09
CA ARG A 28 -16.23 11.67 -15.07
C ARG A 28 -16.14 11.17 -13.63
N HIS A 29 -16.65 9.98 -13.38
CA HIS A 29 -16.11 9.17 -12.29
C HIS A 29 -14.61 9.21 -12.51
N LYS A 30 -13.91 9.93 -11.63
CA LYS A 30 -12.45 9.89 -11.60
C LYS A 30 -12.13 8.40 -11.59
N PRO A 31 -11.36 7.86 -12.56
CA PRO A 31 -11.10 6.43 -12.57
C PRO A 31 -10.56 6.07 -11.19
N PHE A 32 -11.10 5.01 -10.59
CA PHE A 32 -10.68 4.52 -9.28
C PHE A 32 -9.16 4.34 -9.32
N CYS A 33 -8.44 5.17 -8.58
CA CYS A 33 -7.00 5.11 -8.50
C CYS A 33 -6.64 4.16 -7.36
N GLU A 34 -6.36 2.91 -7.68
CA GLU A 34 -5.94 1.90 -6.71
C GLU A 34 -4.77 2.37 -5.85
N GLN A 35 -3.90 3.20 -6.42
CA GLN A 35 -2.78 3.80 -5.74
C GLN A 35 -3.22 4.79 -4.63
N GLU A 36 -4.20 5.66 -4.91
CA GLU A 36 -4.76 6.60 -3.93
C GLU A 36 -5.47 5.84 -2.79
N LEU A 37 -6.09 4.71 -3.11
CA LEU A 37 -6.70 3.83 -2.11
C LEU A 37 -5.63 3.32 -1.12
N VAL A 38 -4.52 2.78 -1.62
CA VAL A 38 -3.45 2.27 -0.74
C VAL A 38 -2.86 3.38 0.11
N ASP A 39 -2.55 4.54 -0.49
CA ASP A 39 -1.96 5.68 0.22
C ASP A 39 -2.90 6.16 1.36
N SER A 40 -4.22 6.16 1.11
CA SER A 40 -5.21 6.51 2.14
C SER A 40 -5.36 5.45 3.23
N LEU A 41 -5.22 4.16 2.89
CA LEU A 41 -5.27 3.07 3.85
C LEU A 41 -4.00 3.01 4.71
N GLU A 42 -2.83 3.30 4.14
CA GLU A 42 -1.57 3.39 4.90
C GLU A 42 -1.69 4.41 6.04
N VAL A 43 -2.20 5.62 5.76
CA VAL A 43 -2.42 6.66 6.78
C VAL A 43 -3.42 6.17 7.84
N ARG A 44 -4.59 5.69 7.42
CA ARG A 44 -5.64 5.25 8.36
C ARG A 44 -5.20 4.08 9.24
N VAL A 45 -4.49 3.11 8.69
CA VAL A 45 -3.96 1.98 9.47
C VAL A 45 -2.93 2.46 10.46
N GLN A 46 -2.05 3.40 10.08
CA GLN A 46 -1.06 3.97 11.00
C GLN A 46 -1.73 4.66 12.19
N ASP A 47 -2.76 5.47 11.93
CA ASP A 47 -3.48 6.23 12.96
C ASP A 47 -4.32 5.34 13.89
N SER A 48 -4.86 4.24 13.37
CA SER A 48 -5.79 3.38 14.09
C SER A 48 -5.21 2.02 14.51
N LEU A 49 -3.93 1.77 14.26
CA LEU A 49 -3.31 0.47 14.50
C LEU A 49 -3.48 -0.01 15.96
N PHE A 50 -3.37 0.91 16.92
CA PHE A 50 -3.51 0.59 18.34
C PHE A 50 -4.91 0.86 18.91
N SER A 51 -5.73 1.68 18.25
CA SER A 51 -7.05 2.06 18.73
C SER A 51 -8.17 1.17 18.19
N ASN A 52 -8.08 0.72 16.94
CA ASN A 52 -9.11 -0.10 16.29
C ASN A 52 -8.53 -1.01 15.19
N VAL A 53 -7.63 -1.90 15.57
CA VAL A 53 -6.92 -2.79 14.64
C VAL A 53 -7.85 -3.70 13.84
N LEU A 54 -8.96 -4.17 14.42
CA LEU A 54 -9.90 -5.06 13.72
C LEU A 54 -10.60 -4.34 12.58
N TYR A 55 -10.99 -3.09 12.79
CA TYR A 55 -11.57 -2.25 11.75
C TYR A 55 -10.55 -1.98 10.64
N SER A 56 -9.32 -1.59 10.99
CA SER A 56 -8.25 -1.36 10.02
C SER A 56 -7.95 -2.62 9.20
N ARG A 57 -7.88 -3.78 9.86
CA ARG A 57 -7.66 -5.07 9.22
C ARG A 57 -8.77 -5.42 8.23
N SER A 58 -10.05 -5.18 8.60
CA SER A 58 -11.17 -5.44 7.69
C SER A 58 -11.10 -4.56 6.44
N GLN A 59 -10.80 -3.29 6.60
CA GLN A 59 -10.67 -2.35 5.45
C GLN A 59 -9.56 -2.76 4.47
N VAL A 60 -8.40 -3.16 4.99
CA VAL A 60 -7.29 -3.62 4.12
C VAL A 60 -7.66 -4.93 3.42
N ARG A 61 -8.30 -5.87 4.14
CA ARG A 61 -8.78 -7.12 3.54
C ARG A 61 -9.79 -6.87 2.41
N ASP A 62 -10.74 -5.96 2.63
CA ASP A 62 -11.77 -5.65 1.64
C ASP A 62 -11.16 -4.96 0.41
N ALA A 63 -10.11 -4.16 0.60
CA ALA A 63 -9.34 -3.58 -0.50
C ALA A 63 -8.56 -4.63 -1.29
N LEU A 64 -7.96 -5.64 -0.62
CA LEU A 64 -7.23 -6.73 -1.29
C LEU A 64 -8.08 -7.51 -2.30
N VAL A 65 -9.40 -7.61 -2.05
CA VAL A 65 -10.33 -8.30 -2.96
C VAL A 65 -10.67 -7.46 -4.20
N GLN A 66 -10.52 -6.14 -4.12
CA GLN A 66 -10.96 -5.21 -5.16
C GLN A 66 -9.85 -4.81 -6.14
N VAL A 67 -8.58 -4.87 -5.72
CA VAL A 67 -7.46 -4.41 -6.54
C VAL A 67 -7.05 -5.45 -7.57
N GLN A 68 -6.69 -4.98 -8.76
CA GLN A 68 -6.26 -5.80 -9.89
C GLN A 68 -4.76 -5.64 -10.17
N ASP A 69 -4.18 -4.48 -9.84
CA ASP A 69 -2.75 -4.25 -9.99
C ASP A 69 -1.95 -5.05 -8.98
N SER A 70 -1.04 -5.89 -9.47
CA SER A 70 -0.24 -6.77 -8.62
C SER A 70 0.67 -6.01 -7.65
N GLN A 71 1.23 -4.86 -8.04
CA GLN A 71 2.08 -4.07 -7.13
C GLN A 71 1.24 -3.46 -6.02
N VAL A 72 0.05 -2.97 -6.34
CA VAL A 72 -0.93 -2.46 -5.37
C VAL A 72 -1.35 -3.57 -4.41
N TYR A 73 -1.66 -4.75 -4.93
CA TYR A 73 -2.02 -5.92 -4.11
C TYR A 73 -0.94 -6.26 -3.08
N TYR A 74 0.32 -6.38 -3.50
CA TYR A 74 1.40 -6.74 -2.57
C TYR A 74 1.77 -5.61 -1.59
N ARG A 75 1.54 -4.35 -1.94
CA ARG A 75 1.60 -3.24 -0.98
C ARG A 75 0.53 -3.36 0.10
N LEU A 76 -0.72 -3.64 -0.30
CA LEU A 76 -1.80 -3.90 0.65
C LEU A 76 -1.53 -5.14 1.49
N LEU A 77 -0.90 -6.17 0.92
CA LEU A 77 -0.55 -7.38 1.65
C LEU A 77 0.48 -7.11 2.76
N ALA A 78 1.49 -6.24 2.50
CA ALA A 78 2.43 -5.80 3.52
C ALA A 78 1.71 -5.04 4.65
N LEU A 79 0.79 -4.14 4.27
CA LEU A 79 -0.03 -3.39 5.22
C LEU A 79 -0.94 -4.31 6.03
N TYR A 80 -1.56 -5.31 5.39
CA TYR A 80 -2.39 -6.31 6.04
C TYR A 80 -1.60 -7.12 7.07
N GLY A 81 -0.40 -7.61 6.70
CA GLY A 81 0.50 -8.29 7.61
C GLY A 81 0.83 -7.46 8.85
N LYS A 82 1.11 -6.16 8.68
CA LYS A 82 1.39 -5.25 9.80
C LYS A 82 0.25 -5.19 10.82
N THR A 83 -1.01 -5.33 10.40
CA THR A 83 -2.17 -5.27 11.32
C THR A 83 -2.21 -6.41 12.35
N PHE A 84 -1.46 -7.48 12.15
CA PHE A 84 -1.37 -8.61 13.09
C PHE A 84 -0.42 -8.35 14.26
N PHE A 85 0.37 -7.27 14.21
CA PHE A 85 1.37 -6.97 15.25
C PHE A 85 0.73 -6.77 16.63
N VAL A 86 -0.39 -6.05 16.69
CA VAL A 86 -1.11 -5.79 17.96
C VAL A 86 -1.68 -7.05 18.61
N SER A 87 -2.05 -8.04 17.79
CA SER A 87 -2.52 -9.35 18.28
C SER A 87 -1.38 -10.34 18.54
N SER A 88 -0.12 -9.93 18.37
CA SER A 88 1.07 -10.77 18.49
C SER A 88 1.02 -12.04 17.62
N ASP A 89 0.26 -12.00 16.52
CA ASP A 89 0.22 -13.08 15.54
C ASP A 89 1.41 -12.96 14.58
N PHE A 90 2.59 -13.31 15.08
CA PHE A 90 3.85 -13.16 14.36
C PHE A 90 3.95 -14.09 13.16
N ASP A 91 3.33 -15.26 13.22
CA ASP A 91 3.30 -16.22 12.10
C ASP A 91 2.57 -15.61 10.88
N SER A 92 1.45 -14.97 11.09
CA SER A 92 0.72 -14.25 10.03
C SER A 92 1.57 -13.12 9.44
N ILE A 93 2.27 -12.33 10.28
CA ILE A 93 3.16 -11.26 9.81
C ILE A 93 4.25 -11.84 8.89
N LEU A 94 4.98 -12.83 9.38
CA LEU A 94 6.08 -13.45 8.63
C LEU A 94 5.59 -14.13 7.36
N TYR A 95 4.40 -14.73 7.37
CA TYR A 95 3.78 -15.34 6.20
C TYR A 95 3.49 -14.30 5.10
N TYR A 96 2.80 -13.18 5.41
CA TYR A 96 2.49 -12.16 4.42
C TYR A 96 3.74 -11.42 3.93
N ASN A 97 4.66 -11.09 4.83
CA ASN A 97 5.93 -10.46 4.48
C ASN A 97 6.78 -11.33 3.54
N ARG A 98 6.78 -12.66 3.74
CA ARG A 98 7.46 -13.59 2.84
C ARG A 98 6.91 -13.50 1.43
N GLN A 99 5.60 -13.43 1.25
CA GLN A 99 4.98 -13.30 -0.06
C GLN A 99 5.37 -11.98 -0.73
N VAL A 100 5.35 -10.87 0.01
CA VAL A 100 5.79 -9.56 -0.49
C VAL A 100 7.26 -9.60 -0.94
N LYS A 101 8.14 -10.19 -0.14
CA LYS A 101 9.57 -10.33 -0.49
C LYS A 101 9.79 -11.26 -1.70
N GLN A 102 8.99 -12.30 -1.86
CA GLN A 102 9.06 -13.17 -3.04
C GLN A 102 8.64 -12.42 -4.30
N PHE A 103 7.54 -11.69 -4.26
CA PHE A 103 7.07 -10.87 -5.38
C PHE A 103 8.10 -9.80 -5.75
N SER A 104 8.74 -9.17 -4.77
CA SER A 104 9.71 -8.09 -5.00
C SER A 104 10.89 -8.48 -5.89
N ARG A 105 11.24 -9.77 -5.97
CA ARG A 105 12.32 -10.26 -6.82
C ARG A 105 12.05 -10.10 -8.31
N ASN A 106 10.76 -9.94 -8.67
CA ASN A 106 10.30 -9.80 -10.05
C ASN A 106 9.87 -8.36 -10.38
N VAL A 107 10.02 -7.45 -9.46
CA VAL A 107 9.63 -6.04 -9.63
C VAL A 107 10.88 -5.19 -9.86
N SER A 108 10.83 -4.31 -10.86
CA SER A 108 11.88 -3.34 -11.09
C SER A 108 12.06 -2.44 -9.85
N GLU A 109 13.30 -2.21 -9.48
CA GLU A 109 13.62 -1.35 -8.35
C GLU A 109 13.05 0.06 -8.58
N CYS A 110 12.23 0.55 -7.65
CA CYS A 110 11.72 1.91 -7.67
C CYS A 110 11.59 2.43 -6.23
N PRO A 111 11.67 3.76 -6.04
CA PRO A 111 11.67 4.35 -4.69
C PRO A 111 10.45 3.96 -3.85
N ARG A 112 9.27 3.84 -4.47
CA ARG A 112 8.04 3.44 -3.77
C ARG A 112 8.11 2.00 -3.29
N TRP A 113 8.66 1.08 -4.10
CA TRP A 113 8.80 -0.32 -3.73
C TRP A 113 9.87 -0.51 -2.65
N ASN A 114 10.93 0.31 -2.69
CA ASN A 114 11.92 0.35 -1.62
C ASN A 114 11.30 0.76 -0.28
N ASP A 115 10.33 1.69 -0.27
CA ASP A 115 9.58 2.02 0.95
C ASP A 115 8.77 0.85 1.50
N VAL A 116 8.15 0.04 0.64
CA VAL A 116 7.43 -1.17 1.05
C VAL A 116 8.38 -2.19 1.69
N LEU A 117 9.53 -2.44 1.05
CA LEU A 117 10.52 -3.37 1.59
C LEU A 117 11.13 -2.87 2.90
N ALA A 118 11.34 -1.57 3.03
CA ALA A 118 11.79 -0.98 4.29
C ALA A 118 10.79 -1.23 5.42
N ASP A 119 9.49 -1.04 5.17
CA ASP A 119 8.45 -1.33 6.15
C ASP A 119 8.38 -2.82 6.51
N VAL A 120 8.45 -3.70 5.50
CA VAL A 120 8.44 -5.17 5.71
C VAL A 120 9.59 -5.61 6.61
N TYR A 121 10.82 -5.18 6.32
CA TYR A 121 11.97 -5.55 7.14
C TYR A 121 11.96 -4.89 8.52
N ASN A 122 11.48 -3.65 8.65
CA ASN A 122 11.33 -3.00 9.96
C ASN A 122 10.31 -3.74 10.85
N VAL A 123 9.18 -4.18 10.28
CA VAL A 123 8.18 -4.97 11.01
C VAL A 123 8.74 -6.34 11.40
N GLU A 124 9.50 -7.02 10.53
CA GLU A 124 10.16 -8.28 10.88
C GLU A 124 11.18 -8.09 12.00
N GLY A 125 11.96 -7.00 11.96
CA GLY A 125 12.86 -6.66 13.06
C GLY A 125 12.12 -6.53 14.39
N ASN A 126 10.97 -5.85 14.41
CA ASN A 126 10.12 -5.73 15.59
C ASN A 126 9.61 -7.11 16.07
N VAL A 127 9.24 -8.02 15.14
CA VAL A 127 8.84 -9.39 15.48
C VAL A 127 10.00 -10.14 16.15
N TRP A 128 11.22 -10.02 15.62
CA TRP A 128 12.38 -10.67 16.21
C TRP A 128 12.72 -10.14 17.61
N MET A 129 12.53 -8.84 17.84
CA MET A 129 12.66 -8.26 19.18
C MET A 129 11.65 -8.86 20.16
N GLN A 130 10.38 -8.98 19.77
CA GLN A 130 9.35 -9.61 20.60
C GLN A 130 9.63 -11.10 20.88
N LEU A 131 10.30 -11.76 19.96
CA LEU A 131 10.75 -13.16 20.11
C LEU A 131 12.11 -13.30 20.82
N ASN A 132 12.64 -12.23 21.39
CA ASN A 132 13.94 -12.19 22.09
C ASN A 132 15.13 -12.65 21.20
N ARG A 133 15.13 -12.21 19.93
CA ARG A 133 16.16 -12.51 18.94
C ARG A 133 16.80 -11.23 18.39
N PRO A 134 17.56 -10.48 19.21
CA PRO A 134 18.09 -9.17 18.82
C PRO A 134 19.05 -9.24 17.62
N ASP A 135 19.84 -10.31 17.45
CA ASP A 135 20.72 -10.43 16.28
C ASP A 135 19.93 -10.50 14.96
N SER A 136 18.83 -11.26 14.94
CA SER A 136 17.94 -11.33 13.77
C SER A 136 17.27 -9.97 13.53
N ALA A 137 16.84 -9.28 14.59
CA ALA A 137 16.26 -7.95 14.51
C ALA A 137 17.23 -6.95 13.89
N ILE A 138 18.48 -6.90 14.36
CA ILE A 138 19.52 -6.00 13.84
C ILE A 138 19.73 -6.23 12.33
N LEU A 139 19.81 -7.47 11.88
CA LEU A 139 19.97 -7.78 10.46
C LEU A 139 18.79 -7.29 9.62
N ASP A 140 17.57 -7.39 10.10
CA ASP A 140 16.41 -6.91 9.37
C ASP A 140 16.29 -5.39 9.43
N TYR A 141 16.61 -4.73 10.55
CA TYR A 141 16.68 -3.27 10.62
C TYR A 141 17.76 -2.69 9.69
N GLN A 142 18.90 -3.35 9.53
CA GLN A 142 19.92 -2.94 8.55
C GLN A 142 19.40 -2.98 7.12
N LYS A 143 18.64 -4.03 6.76
CA LYS A 143 17.98 -4.10 5.45
C LYS A 143 16.91 -3.01 5.30
N ALA A 144 16.08 -2.81 6.34
CA ALA A 144 15.09 -1.75 6.36
C ALA A 144 15.72 -0.38 6.12
N TYR A 145 16.83 -0.09 6.81
CA TYR A 145 17.60 1.14 6.64
C TYR A 145 18.10 1.31 5.20
N ALA A 146 18.72 0.26 4.63
CA ALA A 146 19.26 0.29 3.27
C ALA A 146 18.16 0.54 2.21
N TYR A 147 17.00 -0.09 2.36
CA TYR A 147 15.84 0.16 1.49
C TYR A 147 15.25 1.55 1.69
N ARG A 148 15.16 2.04 2.92
CA ARG A 148 14.62 3.37 3.23
C ARG A 148 15.47 4.49 2.62
N LEU A 149 16.78 4.34 2.57
CA LEU A 149 17.67 5.30 1.90
C LEU A 149 17.39 5.43 0.40
N LYS A 150 16.88 4.39 -0.24
CA LYS A 150 16.51 4.36 -1.66
C LYS A 150 15.02 4.71 -1.90
N GLY A 151 14.25 4.86 -0.84
CA GLY A 151 12.83 5.18 -0.87
C GLY A 151 12.55 6.68 -0.94
N LYS A 152 11.28 7.04 -0.79
CA LYS A 152 10.79 8.43 -0.72
C LYS A 152 10.54 8.90 0.71
N ARG A 153 10.28 7.97 1.65
CA ARG A 153 9.85 8.26 3.02
C ARG A 153 11.06 8.36 3.99
N LEU A 154 12.06 9.18 3.64
CA LEU A 154 13.27 9.36 4.43
C LEU A 154 12.99 9.87 5.86
N HIS A 155 11.88 10.55 6.08
CA HIS A 155 11.46 11.01 7.42
C HIS A 155 11.20 9.86 8.41
N LEU A 156 11.06 8.61 7.95
CA LEU A 156 10.91 7.42 8.79
C LEU A 156 12.26 6.71 9.10
N LEU A 157 13.38 7.27 8.66
CA LEU A 157 14.72 6.74 8.99
C LEU A 157 15.01 6.75 10.49
N PRO A 158 14.69 7.81 11.24
CA PRO A 158 14.93 7.84 12.70
C PRO A 158 14.28 6.68 13.45
N ASP A 159 13.07 6.25 13.06
CA ASP A 159 12.37 5.14 13.72
C ASP A 159 13.15 3.82 13.57
N ILE A 160 13.69 3.57 12.37
CA ILE A 160 14.53 2.39 12.10
C ILE A 160 15.82 2.45 12.90
N CYS A 161 16.45 3.64 12.99
CA CYS A 161 17.69 3.81 13.76
C CYS A 161 17.44 3.59 15.26
N ILE A 162 16.35 4.08 15.82
CA ILE A 162 15.95 3.89 17.22
C ILE A 162 15.74 2.40 17.49
N ASN A 163 14.96 1.70 16.65
CA ASN A 163 14.71 0.28 16.79
C ASN A 163 16.00 -0.54 16.71
N MET A 164 16.92 -0.18 15.82
CA MET A 164 18.21 -0.86 15.69
C MET A 164 19.11 -0.62 16.90
N ALA A 165 19.12 0.60 17.45
CA ALA A 165 19.87 0.92 18.66
C ALA A 165 19.33 0.15 19.88
N ASP A 166 18.01 0.08 20.03
CA ASP A 166 17.36 -0.71 21.09
C ASP A 166 17.74 -2.20 20.98
N ALA A 167 17.73 -2.77 19.78
CA ALA A 167 18.16 -4.14 19.58
C ALA A 167 19.65 -4.38 19.92
N CYS A 168 20.50 -3.40 19.63
CA CYS A 168 21.93 -3.49 20.02
C CYS A 168 22.12 -3.46 21.53
N LEU A 169 21.38 -2.61 22.25
CA LEU A 169 21.40 -2.56 23.71
C LEU A 169 20.90 -3.88 24.29
N HIS A 170 19.75 -4.36 23.83
CA HIS A 170 19.18 -5.63 24.29
C HIS A 170 20.11 -6.83 24.07
N ARG A 171 20.82 -6.85 22.94
CA ARG A 171 21.83 -7.88 22.67
C ARG A 171 23.00 -7.84 23.66
N SER A 172 23.47 -6.64 24.05
CA SER A 172 24.54 -6.49 25.02
C SER A 172 24.12 -6.98 26.41
N ASP A 173 22.87 -6.73 26.80
CA ASP A 173 22.32 -7.16 28.10
C ASP A 173 22.20 -8.70 28.20
N LEU A 174 21.95 -9.38 27.07
CA LEU A 174 21.89 -10.84 27.02
C LEU A 174 23.27 -11.52 27.05
N ALA A 175 24.34 -10.76 26.78
CA ALA A 175 25.72 -11.29 26.76
C ALA A 175 26.40 -11.27 28.14
N HIS A 176 25.76 -10.69 29.16
CA HIS A 176 26.19 -10.60 30.55
C HIS A 176 25.33 -11.48 31.45
#